data_85535fd49679a612e99710692c7053a8
#
_entry.id   85535fd49679a612e99710692c7053a8
#
_cell.length_a   1.000
_cell.length_b   1.000
_cell.length_c   1.000
_cell.angle_alpha   90.00
_cell.angle_beta   90.00
_cell.angle_gamma   90.00
#
_symmetry.space_group_name_H-M   'P 1'
#
loop_
_entity.id
_entity.type
_entity.pdbx_description
1 polymer ?
#
loop_
_entity_poly.entity_id
_entity_poly.type
_entity_poly.pdbx_seq_one_letter_code
_entity_poly.pdbx_strand_id
1 'polypeptide(L)'
;MSATAIVDPPVSETFAAIVGTANVLTGHDDRRYYGSDIFRGGEVPIAVVLPGSIAELQDLVRVAARQRLPVTVRGGGASYTDGYTHARPGGVTIGTDRLTAIDIDEAKGIVTVEAGVTWAALYSALKSRGLRTPFWGPFSGLAATVGGSISQNSISHGPGVSAESVVALDIVTGTGELLRTGSGGSASGVPFFRNFGPDLAGLFTGDCGALGIKARITLKLVARHEAFAALSFSFTSFAAMHAAMAAVAREGIDDENFGLDATLQQGQIGRNESIGAKADIALSVMKSAGSVAGGLKSLAKMAVAGDRALKAADYAVHYIAEGVDQASADAKAAAIRAIAVRHGTEIPNTVPTVVRSMPFAPLTNILGPKGERWVPMHGLFAHNAVEPFHEAITAFWDKHRDSMAVYGVYTGAMFMAVGGSAFVYEPTFYWPHARDIVHERMAPADHLGSIDTHPAAPEATALVAQLKHDVIDLMAAHGAAHLQIGKTYPYLPGRNAASVALLRAIKAELDPHDILNPGALGL
;
A
#
# COMPACT_ATOMS: atom_id res chain seq x y z
N MET A 1 -5.51 -59.27 13.63
CA MET A 1 -5.80 -58.29 12.57
C MET A 1 -4.93 -57.06 12.84
N SER A 2 -3.91 -56.91 12.02
CA SER A 2 -2.99 -55.76 12.14
C SER A 2 -3.73 -54.53 11.62
N ALA A 3 -3.92 -53.51 12.49
CA ALA A 3 -4.43 -52.22 12.06
C ALA A 3 -3.35 -51.60 11.16
N THR A 4 -3.65 -51.51 9.88
CA THR A 4 -2.84 -50.76 8.91
C THR A 4 -2.89 -49.33 9.34
N ALA A 5 -1.78 -48.78 9.82
CA ALA A 5 -1.64 -47.36 10.09
C ALA A 5 -1.98 -46.60 8.81
N ILE A 6 -3.05 -45.84 8.80
CA ILE A 6 -3.36 -44.90 7.72
C ILE A 6 -2.24 -43.86 7.75
N VAL A 7 -1.32 -43.93 6.80
CA VAL A 7 -0.32 -42.87 6.59
C VAL A 7 -1.09 -41.71 5.98
N ASP A 8 -1.20 -40.61 6.71
CA ASP A 8 -1.79 -39.38 6.16
C ASP A 8 -1.04 -38.98 4.88
N PRO A 9 -1.78 -38.65 3.80
CA PRO A 9 -1.16 -38.21 2.56
C PRO A 9 -0.31 -36.96 2.80
N PRO A 10 0.77 -36.75 2.03
CA PRO A 10 1.54 -35.50 2.10
C PRO A 10 0.60 -34.29 2.02
N VAL A 11 0.86 -33.26 2.82
CA VAL A 11 -0.02 -32.10 2.92
C VAL A 11 -0.31 -31.46 1.56
N SER A 12 0.65 -31.48 0.65
CA SER A 12 0.48 -31.01 -0.74
C SER A 12 -0.57 -31.78 -1.54
N GLU A 13 -0.72 -33.07 -1.30
CA GLU A 13 -1.78 -33.89 -1.92
C GLU A 13 -3.15 -33.56 -1.34
N THR A 14 -3.21 -33.30 -0.04
CA THR A 14 -4.45 -32.87 0.62
C THR A 14 -4.91 -31.52 0.06
N PHE A 15 -4.00 -30.57 -0.13
CA PHE A 15 -4.32 -29.29 -0.77
C PHE A 15 -4.70 -29.46 -2.25
N ALA A 16 -3.99 -30.33 -2.99
CA ALA A 16 -4.32 -30.61 -4.38
C ALA A 16 -5.71 -31.22 -4.57
N ALA A 17 -6.20 -31.99 -3.60
CA ALA A 17 -7.57 -32.50 -3.62
C ALA A 17 -8.64 -31.40 -3.48
N ILE A 18 -8.29 -30.24 -2.88
CA ILE A 18 -9.19 -29.09 -2.72
C ILE A 18 -9.15 -28.18 -3.94
N VAL A 19 -7.96 -27.72 -4.33
CA VAL A 19 -7.80 -26.65 -5.34
C VAL A 19 -7.37 -27.17 -6.73
N GLY A 20 -7.08 -28.46 -6.86
CA GLY A 20 -6.44 -29.07 -8.04
C GLY A 20 -4.92 -28.93 -8.02
N THR A 21 -4.24 -29.94 -8.58
CA THR A 21 -2.76 -30.03 -8.55
C THR A 21 -2.05 -28.82 -9.17
N ALA A 22 -2.60 -28.26 -10.24
CA ALA A 22 -2.03 -27.08 -10.92
C ALA A 22 -2.02 -25.81 -10.04
N ASN A 23 -2.79 -25.79 -8.96
CA ASN A 23 -2.93 -24.65 -8.05
C ASN A 23 -2.19 -24.87 -6.71
N VAL A 24 -1.33 -25.89 -6.64
CA VAL A 24 -0.39 -26.14 -5.54
C VAL A 24 1.03 -26.01 -6.06
N LEU A 25 1.70 -24.89 -5.77
CA LEU A 25 3.03 -24.61 -6.26
C LEU A 25 4.06 -25.10 -5.24
N THR A 26 4.87 -26.07 -5.63
CA THR A 26 5.94 -26.67 -4.79
C THR A 26 7.34 -26.35 -5.31
N GLY A 27 7.45 -25.73 -6.49
CA GLY A 27 8.71 -25.29 -7.07
C GLY A 27 9.45 -24.29 -6.16
N HIS A 28 10.77 -24.43 -6.06
CA HIS A 28 11.58 -23.62 -5.15
C HIS A 28 11.43 -22.12 -5.44
N ASP A 29 11.46 -21.70 -6.71
CA ASP A 29 11.40 -20.30 -7.09
C ASP A 29 10.00 -19.69 -6.85
N ASP A 30 8.94 -20.46 -7.04
CA ASP A 30 7.58 -20.02 -6.72
C ASP A 30 7.42 -19.82 -5.21
N ARG A 31 7.89 -20.78 -4.42
CA ARG A 31 7.84 -20.68 -2.96
C ARG A 31 8.67 -19.50 -2.45
N ARG A 32 9.87 -19.26 -3.00
CA ARG A 32 10.67 -18.08 -2.68
C ARG A 32 9.92 -16.79 -3.05
N TYR A 33 9.38 -16.70 -4.25
CA TYR A 33 8.65 -15.53 -4.72
C TYR A 33 7.45 -15.20 -3.83
N TYR A 34 6.64 -16.20 -3.48
CA TYR A 34 5.47 -15.99 -2.62
C TYR A 34 5.83 -15.80 -1.14
N GLY A 35 6.99 -16.26 -0.69
CA GLY A 35 7.50 -16.10 0.67
C GLY A 35 8.34 -14.83 0.90
N SER A 36 8.52 -13.99 -0.13
CA SER A 36 9.33 -12.77 -0.06
C SER A 36 8.48 -11.52 -0.28
N ASP A 37 8.78 -10.45 0.45
CA ASP A 37 8.31 -9.11 0.15
C ASP A 37 9.38 -8.31 -0.64
N ILE A 38 9.11 -7.03 -0.93
CA ILE A 38 10.04 -6.20 -1.71
C ILE A 38 11.37 -5.98 -0.98
N PHE A 39 11.35 -5.96 0.35
CA PHE A 39 12.57 -5.72 1.14
C PHE A 39 13.38 -7.00 1.31
N ARG A 40 12.74 -8.13 1.69
CA ARG A 40 13.43 -9.38 2.01
C ARG A 40 12.55 -10.64 1.88
N GLY A 41 13.19 -11.80 1.85
CA GLY A 41 12.52 -13.09 2.06
C GLY A 41 12.34 -13.41 3.54
N GLY A 42 11.24 -14.12 3.85
CA GLY A 42 11.04 -14.83 5.11
C GLY A 42 11.45 -16.30 5.00
N GLU A 43 11.00 -17.13 5.94
CA GLU A 43 11.09 -18.59 5.81
C GLU A 43 10.36 -19.04 4.53
N VAL A 44 10.96 -19.95 3.78
CA VAL A 44 10.38 -20.44 2.53
C VAL A 44 9.19 -21.36 2.85
N PRO A 45 7.97 -21.08 2.37
CA PRO A 45 6.82 -21.94 2.64
C PRO A 45 7.01 -23.34 2.04
N ILE A 46 6.39 -24.35 2.65
CA ILE A 46 6.42 -25.72 2.12
C ILE A 46 5.63 -25.86 0.81
N ALA A 47 4.60 -25.06 0.65
CA ALA A 47 3.81 -24.96 -0.57
C ALA A 47 3.14 -23.56 -0.66
N VAL A 48 2.79 -23.17 -1.88
CA VAL A 48 1.87 -22.06 -2.17
C VAL A 48 0.58 -22.65 -2.72
N VAL A 49 -0.56 -22.20 -2.22
CA VAL A 49 -1.87 -22.75 -2.60
C VAL A 49 -2.77 -21.62 -3.09
N LEU A 50 -3.40 -21.81 -4.24
CA LEU A 50 -4.19 -20.79 -4.94
C LEU A 50 -5.67 -21.18 -4.96
N PRO A 51 -6.50 -20.81 -3.96
CA PRO A 51 -7.93 -21.08 -3.98
C PRO A 51 -8.64 -20.28 -5.08
N GLY A 52 -9.59 -20.90 -5.77
CA GLY A 52 -10.44 -20.26 -6.78
C GLY A 52 -11.85 -19.95 -6.27
N SER A 53 -12.14 -20.25 -5.00
CA SER A 53 -13.43 -19.93 -4.36
C SER A 53 -13.26 -19.75 -2.85
N ILE A 54 -14.25 -19.12 -2.23
CA ILE A 54 -14.27 -18.95 -0.77
C ILE A 54 -14.43 -20.31 -0.06
N ALA A 55 -15.16 -21.24 -0.64
CA ALA A 55 -15.29 -22.59 -0.11
C ALA A 55 -13.93 -23.31 -0.09
N GLU A 56 -13.18 -23.26 -1.18
CA GLU A 56 -11.81 -23.78 -1.21
C GLU A 56 -10.91 -23.10 -0.17
N LEU A 57 -10.99 -21.77 -0.02
CA LEU A 57 -10.25 -21.04 1.00
C LEU A 57 -10.58 -21.53 2.43
N GLN A 58 -11.86 -21.73 2.74
CA GLN A 58 -12.28 -22.27 4.03
C GLN A 58 -11.73 -23.67 4.27
N ASP A 59 -11.78 -24.56 3.25
CA ASP A 59 -11.29 -25.92 3.36
C ASP A 59 -9.76 -25.98 3.52
N LEU A 60 -9.01 -25.12 2.83
CA LEU A 60 -7.56 -24.96 3.02
C LEU A 60 -7.22 -24.56 4.46
N VAL A 61 -7.94 -23.58 5.02
CA VAL A 61 -7.71 -23.14 6.41
C VAL A 61 -8.06 -24.26 7.39
N ARG A 62 -9.15 -25.01 7.17
CA ARG A 62 -9.50 -26.19 7.99
C ARG A 62 -8.41 -27.25 7.98
N VAL A 63 -7.79 -27.52 6.82
CA VAL A 63 -6.64 -28.42 6.73
C VAL A 63 -5.44 -27.88 7.52
N ALA A 64 -5.10 -26.60 7.33
CA ALA A 64 -4.00 -25.97 8.05
C ALA A 64 -4.23 -25.98 9.56
N ALA A 65 -5.45 -25.70 10.02
CA ALA A 65 -5.83 -25.76 11.44
C ALA A 65 -5.64 -27.15 12.06
N ARG A 66 -6.14 -28.19 11.37
CA ARG A 66 -5.98 -29.58 11.84
C ARG A 66 -4.50 -30.00 11.97
N GLN A 67 -3.66 -29.54 11.05
CA GLN A 67 -2.24 -29.87 11.01
C GLN A 67 -1.35 -28.82 11.71
N ARG A 68 -1.96 -27.75 12.26
CA ARG A 68 -1.27 -26.63 12.91
C ARG A 68 -0.18 -25.99 12.05
N LEU A 69 -0.46 -25.84 10.76
CA LEU A 69 0.47 -25.23 9.81
C LEU A 69 0.35 -23.71 9.87
N PRO A 70 1.44 -22.96 10.01
CA PRO A 70 1.42 -21.51 9.85
C PRO A 70 0.92 -21.12 8.47
N VAL A 71 -0.01 -20.16 8.39
CA VAL A 71 -0.58 -19.66 7.15
C VAL A 71 -0.26 -18.18 7.00
N THR A 72 0.31 -17.80 5.87
CA THR A 72 0.35 -16.39 5.44
C THR A 72 -0.51 -16.22 4.20
N VAL A 73 -1.07 -15.01 4.01
CA VAL A 73 -1.87 -14.71 2.82
C VAL A 73 -1.17 -13.63 2.01
N ARG A 74 -0.91 -13.91 0.73
CA ARG A 74 -0.30 -12.98 -0.19
C ARG A 74 -1.30 -12.55 -1.25
N GLY A 75 -1.54 -11.24 -1.33
CA GLY A 75 -2.20 -10.61 -2.46
C GLY A 75 -1.20 -10.28 -3.57
N GLY A 76 -1.15 -9.05 -4.04
CA GLY A 76 -0.24 -8.64 -5.12
C GLY A 76 1.24 -8.53 -4.76
N GLY A 77 1.63 -8.75 -3.51
CA GLY A 77 3.04 -8.78 -3.10
C GLY A 77 3.77 -7.43 -3.09
N ALA A 78 3.03 -6.31 -3.06
CA ALA A 78 3.61 -4.97 -3.14
C ALA A 78 4.01 -4.36 -1.77
N SER A 79 4.03 -5.15 -0.69
CA SER A 79 4.44 -4.70 0.65
C SER A 79 5.95 -4.90 0.87
N TYR A 80 6.48 -4.21 1.89
CA TYR A 80 7.88 -4.18 2.31
C TYR A 80 8.02 -4.21 3.84
N THR A 81 6.98 -4.65 4.55
CA THR A 81 6.89 -4.63 6.02
C THR A 81 6.76 -6.03 6.63
N ASP A 82 7.22 -7.06 5.93
CA ASP A 82 7.08 -8.47 6.34
C ASP A 82 5.62 -8.91 6.56
N GLY A 83 4.67 -8.23 5.95
CA GLY A 83 3.24 -8.41 6.22
C GLY A 83 2.72 -9.81 5.85
N TYR A 84 3.35 -10.49 4.90
CA TYR A 84 2.98 -11.82 4.42
C TYR A 84 4.17 -12.79 4.32
N THR A 85 5.35 -12.42 4.82
CA THR A 85 6.49 -13.33 4.92
C THR A 85 6.31 -14.28 6.11
N HIS A 86 6.79 -15.52 6.00
CA HIS A 86 6.73 -16.46 7.11
C HIS A 86 7.78 -16.14 8.17
N ALA A 87 7.33 -16.03 9.44
CA ALA A 87 8.21 -15.89 10.60
C ALA A 87 8.65 -17.25 11.19
N ARG A 88 7.95 -18.33 10.83
CA ARG A 88 8.20 -19.70 11.31
C ARG A 88 8.32 -20.65 10.11
N PRO A 89 9.23 -21.67 10.16
CA PRO A 89 9.34 -22.66 9.11
C PRO A 89 8.10 -23.57 9.04
N GLY A 90 7.95 -24.29 7.92
CA GLY A 90 6.87 -25.26 7.73
C GLY A 90 5.51 -24.67 7.39
N GLY A 91 5.44 -23.37 7.13
CA GLY A 91 4.18 -22.69 6.80
C GLY A 91 3.75 -22.84 5.35
N VAL A 92 2.51 -22.48 5.06
CA VAL A 92 1.88 -22.48 3.73
C VAL A 92 1.46 -21.05 3.38
N THR A 93 1.78 -20.62 2.16
CA THR A 93 1.28 -19.34 1.63
C THR A 93 0.00 -19.57 0.83
N ILE A 94 -1.07 -18.86 1.17
CA ILE A 94 -2.29 -18.79 0.36
C ILE A 94 -2.20 -17.56 -0.54
N GLY A 95 -2.13 -17.77 -1.87
CA GLY A 95 -2.20 -16.70 -2.85
C GLY A 95 -3.66 -16.39 -3.22
N THR A 96 -4.02 -15.11 -3.32
CA THR A 96 -5.39 -14.69 -3.66
C THR A 96 -5.60 -14.50 -5.17
N ASP A 97 -4.67 -14.92 -5.98
CA ASP A 97 -4.57 -14.66 -7.43
C ASP A 97 -5.83 -15.09 -8.22
N ARG A 98 -6.56 -16.09 -7.74
CA ARG A 98 -7.77 -16.62 -8.38
C ARG A 98 -9.08 -16.10 -7.78
N LEU A 99 -9.02 -15.32 -6.69
CA LEU A 99 -10.17 -14.70 -6.05
C LEU A 99 -10.38 -13.30 -6.62
N THR A 100 -10.98 -13.19 -7.80
CA THR A 100 -11.00 -11.95 -8.61
C THR A 100 -12.39 -11.49 -9.05
N ALA A 101 -13.46 -12.01 -8.44
CA ALA A 101 -14.80 -11.57 -8.77
C ALA A 101 -15.08 -10.14 -8.30
N ILE A 102 -15.83 -9.38 -9.14
CA ILE A 102 -16.30 -8.01 -8.87
C ILE A 102 -17.81 -8.01 -9.08
N ASP A 103 -18.56 -7.64 -8.04
CA ASP A 103 -20.02 -7.49 -8.08
C ASP A 103 -20.39 -6.05 -7.75
N ILE A 104 -20.91 -5.30 -8.73
CA ILE A 104 -21.26 -3.89 -8.61
C ILE A 104 -22.77 -3.76 -8.46
N ASP A 105 -23.23 -3.29 -7.32
CA ASP A 105 -24.65 -3.01 -7.04
C ASP A 105 -24.86 -1.49 -6.94
N GLU A 106 -25.13 -0.87 -8.07
CA GLU A 106 -25.35 0.59 -8.17
C GLU A 106 -26.60 1.03 -7.39
N ALA A 107 -27.62 0.18 -7.33
CA ALA A 107 -28.87 0.49 -6.64
C ALA A 107 -28.66 0.57 -5.12
N LYS A 108 -27.71 -0.20 -4.58
CA LYS A 108 -27.30 -0.13 -3.18
C LYS A 108 -26.16 0.83 -2.93
N GLY A 109 -25.49 1.35 -3.98
CA GLY A 109 -24.32 2.22 -3.85
C GLY A 109 -23.09 1.51 -3.31
N ILE A 110 -22.91 0.22 -3.62
CA ILE A 110 -21.81 -0.61 -3.16
C ILE A 110 -21.17 -1.43 -4.29
N VAL A 111 -19.94 -1.85 -4.06
CA VAL A 111 -19.27 -2.91 -4.83
C VAL A 111 -18.71 -3.94 -3.87
N THR A 112 -18.93 -5.22 -4.16
CA THR A 112 -18.33 -6.34 -3.43
C THR A 112 -17.29 -7.01 -4.31
N VAL A 113 -16.07 -7.13 -3.80
CA VAL A 113 -14.94 -7.72 -4.52
C VAL A 113 -14.33 -8.86 -3.73
N GLU A 114 -13.79 -9.85 -4.41
CA GLU A 114 -12.92 -10.85 -3.80
C GLU A 114 -11.53 -10.28 -3.53
N ALA A 115 -10.82 -10.86 -2.58
CA ALA A 115 -9.59 -10.29 -2.02
C ALA A 115 -8.43 -10.11 -3.01
N GLY A 116 -8.39 -10.89 -4.09
CA GLY A 116 -7.37 -10.86 -5.13
C GLY A 116 -7.61 -9.81 -6.23
N VAL A 117 -8.77 -9.13 -6.23
CA VAL A 117 -9.03 -8.04 -7.18
C VAL A 117 -8.02 -6.92 -6.97
N THR A 118 -7.30 -6.53 -8.04
CA THR A 118 -6.40 -5.37 -7.98
C THR A 118 -7.18 -4.06 -8.00
N TRP A 119 -6.60 -2.99 -7.41
CA TRP A 119 -7.23 -1.67 -7.44
C TRP A 119 -7.39 -1.15 -8.88
N ALA A 120 -6.46 -1.46 -9.77
CA ALA A 120 -6.56 -1.09 -11.18
C ALA A 120 -7.73 -1.79 -11.89
N ALA A 121 -7.96 -3.07 -11.61
CA ALA A 121 -9.11 -3.81 -12.16
C ALA A 121 -10.43 -3.23 -11.63
N LEU A 122 -10.53 -2.98 -10.32
CA LEU A 122 -11.69 -2.35 -9.71
C LEU A 122 -11.95 -0.95 -10.28
N TYR A 123 -10.92 -0.11 -10.34
CA TYR A 123 -11.02 1.23 -10.93
C TYR A 123 -11.52 1.20 -12.37
N SER A 124 -10.99 0.29 -13.18
CA SER A 124 -11.41 0.15 -14.59
C SER A 124 -12.88 -0.27 -14.71
N ALA A 125 -13.34 -1.21 -13.88
CA ALA A 125 -14.72 -1.66 -13.85
C ALA A 125 -15.70 -0.54 -13.43
N LEU A 126 -15.32 0.28 -12.46
CA LEU A 126 -16.14 1.38 -11.94
C LEU A 126 -16.11 2.61 -12.86
N LYS A 127 -14.96 2.93 -13.45
CA LYS A 127 -14.77 4.09 -14.33
C LYS A 127 -15.75 4.11 -15.50
N SER A 128 -16.00 2.95 -16.12
CA SER A 128 -16.94 2.83 -17.25
C SER A 128 -18.40 3.15 -16.88
N ARG A 129 -18.71 3.18 -15.58
CA ARG A 129 -20.03 3.47 -15.01
C ARG A 129 -20.12 4.87 -14.39
N GLY A 130 -19.06 5.68 -14.49
CA GLY A 130 -18.98 6.99 -13.84
C GLY A 130 -18.91 6.90 -12.31
N LEU A 131 -18.40 5.78 -11.78
CA LEU A 131 -18.30 5.49 -10.35
C LEU A 131 -16.85 5.33 -9.90
N ARG A 132 -16.60 5.49 -8.62
CA ARG A 132 -15.38 5.12 -7.91
C ARG A 132 -15.65 4.78 -6.44
N THR A 133 -14.68 4.22 -5.77
CA THR A 133 -14.62 4.17 -4.30
C THR A 133 -13.99 5.46 -3.76
N PRO A 134 -14.28 5.92 -2.52
CA PRO A 134 -13.63 7.10 -1.93
C PRO A 134 -12.10 6.98 -1.93
N PHE A 135 -11.55 5.95 -1.31
CA PHE A 135 -10.17 5.52 -1.53
C PHE A 135 -10.15 4.60 -2.76
N TRP A 136 -9.39 4.92 -3.76
CA TRP A 136 -9.40 4.21 -5.05
C TRP A 136 -8.09 3.54 -5.43
N GLY A 137 -7.17 3.47 -4.45
CA GLY A 137 -6.02 2.58 -4.49
C GLY A 137 -4.68 3.25 -4.19
N PRO A 138 -3.66 2.47 -3.85
CA PRO A 138 -2.29 2.94 -3.76
C PRO A 138 -1.69 3.09 -5.17
N PHE A 139 -0.59 3.84 -5.31
CA PHE A 139 0.16 3.97 -6.58
C PHE A 139 0.54 2.61 -7.19
N SER A 140 0.78 1.61 -6.36
CA SER A 140 1.06 0.22 -6.76
C SER A 140 -0.18 -0.57 -7.19
N GLY A 141 -1.32 0.08 -7.44
CA GLY A 141 -2.62 -0.55 -7.68
C GLY A 141 -2.72 -1.49 -8.88
N LEU A 142 -1.72 -1.52 -9.79
CA LEU A 142 -1.60 -2.55 -10.82
C LEU A 142 -1.35 -3.95 -10.22
N ALA A 143 -0.61 -4.04 -9.10
CA ALA A 143 -0.35 -5.27 -8.37
C ALA A 143 -1.10 -5.33 -7.04
N ALA A 144 -1.18 -4.22 -6.30
CA ALA A 144 -1.83 -4.18 -4.99
C ALA A 144 -3.30 -4.58 -5.09
N THR A 145 -3.69 -5.61 -4.31
CA THR A 145 -5.06 -6.11 -4.26
C THR A 145 -5.88 -5.38 -3.20
N VAL A 146 -7.20 -5.37 -3.37
CA VAL A 146 -8.12 -4.78 -2.39
C VAL A 146 -7.98 -5.47 -1.03
N GLY A 147 -7.95 -6.82 -0.99
CA GLY A 147 -7.78 -7.57 0.24
C GLY A 147 -6.47 -7.27 0.98
N GLY A 148 -5.35 -7.19 0.25
CA GLY A 148 -4.05 -6.81 0.79
C GLY A 148 -4.04 -5.38 1.32
N SER A 149 -4.65 -4.45 0.58
CA SER A 149 -4.76 -3.04 0.95
C SER A 149 -5.56 -2.83 2.24
N ILE A 150 -6.70 -3.52 2.40
CA ILE A 150 -7.49 -3.45 3.62
C ILE A 150 -6.75 -4.10 4.80
N SER A 151 -6.07 -5.22 4.58
CA SER A 151 -5.26 -5.88 5.61
C SER A 151 -4.11 -5.01 6.12
N GLN A 152 -3.55 -4.17 5.25
CA GLN A 152 -2.45 -3.25 5.56
C GLN A 152 -2.91 -1.83 5.89
N ASN A 153 -4.19 -1.52 5.69
CA ASN A 153 -4.76 -0.18 5.80
C ASN A 153 -3.98 0.84 4.94
N SER A 154 -3.91 0.58 3.63
CA SER A 154 -3.14 1.39 2.70
C SER A 154 -3.64 2.83 2.58
N ILE A 155 -2.72 3.70 2.19
CA ILE A 155 -2.94 5.11 1.90
C ILE A 155 -2.48 5.40 0.47
N SER A 156 -3.02 6.37 -0.21
CA SER A 156 -2.56 7.05 -1.44
C SER A 156 -3.73 7.82 -2.10
N HIS A 157 -4.28 7.35 -3.23
CA HIS A 157 -5.31 8.06 -3.97
C HIS A 157 -6.64 8.14 -3.22
N GLY A 158 -7.22 9.32 -3.19
CA GLY A 158 -8.42 9.65 -2.48
C GLY A 158 -8.15 10.09 -1.02
N PRO A 159 -9.16 10.65 -0.35
CA PRO A 159 -9.01 11.11 1.02
C PRO A 159 -8.91 9.93 1.99
N GLY A 160 -8.07 10.07 3.01
CA GLY A 160 -7.96 9.13 4.11
C GLY A 160 -7.25 7.82 3.77
N VAL A 161 -7.67 6.75 4.42
CA VAL A 161 -7.09 5.41 4.32
C VAL A 161 -8.09 4.41 3.71
N SER A 162 -7.59 3.29 3.21
CA SER A 162 -8.42 2.27 2.55
C SER A 162 -9.57 1.74 3.41
N ALA A 163 -9.38 1.63 4.72
CA ALA A 163 -10.40 1.19 5.69
C ALA A 163 -11.66 2.06 5.70
N GLU A 164 -11.58 3.35 5.36
CA GLU A 164 -12.72 4.27 5.35
C GLU A 164 -13.72 4.01 4.22
N SER A 165 -13.30 3.31 3.19
CA SER A 165 -14.16 2.87 2.09
C SER A 165 -14.95 1.60 2.40
N VAL A 166 -14.58 0.87 3.47
CA VAL A 166 -15.16 -0.45 3.80
C VAL A 166 -16.56 -0.29 4.41
N VAL A 167 -17.49 -1.05 3.86
CA VAL A 167 -18.88 -1.21 4.36
C VAL A 167 -19.04 -2.51 5.13
N ALA A 168 -18.49 -3.60 4.60
CA ALA A 168 -18.56 -4.92 5.22
C ALA A 168 -17.41 -5.80 4.72
N LEU A 169 -17.11 -6.85 5.49
CA LEU A 169 -16.10 -7.86 5.17
C LEU A 169 -16.69 -9.25 5.39
N ASP A 170 -16.37 -10.18 4.49
CA ASP A 170 -16.45 -11.61 4.70
C ASP A 170 -15.05 -12.12 5.05
N ILE A 171 -14.89 -12.69 6.23
CA ILE A 171 -13.62 -13.09 6.83
C ILE A 171 -13.61 -14.60 7.06
N VAL A 172 -12.56 -15.29 6.59
CA VAL A 172 -12.30 -16.68 6.99
C VAL A 172 -11.43 -16.66 8.25
N THR A 173 -11.94 -17.21 9.34
CA THR A 173 -11.25 -17.32 10.64
C THR A 173 -10.19 -18.43 10.62
N GLY A 174 -9.36 -18.54 11.65
CA GLY A 174 -8.38 -19.62 11.81
C GLY A 174 -8.99 -21.02 11.98
N THR A 175 -10.31 -21.10 12.20
CA THR A 175 -11.07 -22.36 12.20
C THR A 175 -11.66 -22.73 10.83
N GLY A 176 -11.53 -21.83 9.83
CA GLY A 176 -12.13 -21.98 8.50
C GLY A 176 -13.63 -21.63 8.45
N GLU A 177 -14.16 -20.95 9.49
CA GLU A 177 -15.52 -20.42 9.49
C GLU A 177 -15.59 -19.09 8.74
N LEU A 178 -16.76 -18.77 8.17
CA LEU A 178 -17.02 -17.52 7.48
C LEU A 178 -17.74 -16.54 8.41
N LEU A 179 -17.02 -15.53 8.88
CA LEU A 179 -17.56 -14.43 9.68
C LEU A 179 -17.92 -13.26 8.75
N ARG A 180 -19.10 -12.65 8.94
CA ARG A 180 -19.55 -11.47 8.20
C ARG A 180 -19.70 -10.28 9.13
N THR A 181 -19.26 -9.11 8.67
CA THR A 181 -19.26 -7.87 9.46
C THR A 181 -20.36 -6.90 9.00
N GLY A 182 -20.61 -5.86 9.80
CA GLY A 182 -21.61 -4.84 9.51
C GLY A 182 -23.01 -5.42 9.30
N SER A 183 -23.83 -4.78 8.48
CA SER A 183 -25.17 -5.28 8.15
C SER A 183 -25.16 -6.60 7.38
N GLY A 184 -24.03 -6.96 6.75
CA GLY A 184 -23.85 -8.27 6.09
C GLY A 184 -23.90 -9.45 7.04
N GLY A 185 -23.63 -9.26 8.34
CA GLY A 185 -23.77 -10.26 9.40
C GLY A 185 -25.18 -10.41 9.96
N SER A 186 -26.15 -9.61 9.53
CA SER A 186 -27.55 -9.71 9.94
C SER A 186 -28.30 -10.82 9.22
N ALA A 187 -29.52 -11.12 9.67
CA ALA A 187 -30.39 -12.13 9.05
C ALA A 187 -30.69 -11.83 7.57
N SER A 188 -30.68 -10.55 7.15
CA SER A 188 -30.86 -10.18 5.73
C SER A 188 -29.64 -10.52 4.88
N GLY A 189 -28.46 -10.62 5.46
CA GLY A 189 -27.19 -10.86 4.76
C GLY A 189 -26.75 -9.75 3.80
N VAL A 190 -27.43 -8.59 3.81
CA VAL A 190 -27.16 -7.50 2.86
C VAL A 190 -26.13 -6.52 3.42
N PRO A 191 -24.93 -6.39 2.79
CA PRO A 191 -23.85 -5.53 3.28
C PRO A 191 -24.00 -4.09 2.76
N PHE A 192 -24.73 -3.23 3.47
CA PHE A 192 -24.92 -1.83 3.07
C PHE A 192 -24.54 -0.80 4.14
N PHE A 193 -24.32 -1.24 5.38
CA PHE A 193 -24.02 -0.33 6.48
C PHE A 193 -22.99 -0.95 7.44
N ARG A 194 -21.90 -0.25 7.70
CA ARG A 194 -20.76 -0.73 8.51
C ARG A 194 -21.07 -0.78 9.99
N ASN A 195 -21.65 0.29 10.53
CA ASN A 195 -21.80 0.50 11.96
C ASN A 195 -23.15 -0.02 12.49
N PHE A 196 -23.59 -1.18 12.03
CA PHE A 196 -24.74 -1.89 12.60
C PHE A 196 -24.31 -2.61 13.89
N GLY A 197 -24.31 -1.88 14.99
CA GLY A 197 -23.71 -2.28 16.26
C GLY A 197 -22.21 -1.91 16.34
N PRO A 198 -21.42 -2.62 17.17
CA PRO A 198 -19.97 -2.44 17.24
C PRO A 198 -19.30 -2.65 15.88
N ASP A 199 -18.27 -1.86 15.58
CA ASP A 199 -17.55 -1.94 14.32
C ASP A 199 -16.66 -3.18 14.22
N LEU A 200 -17.27 -4.34 13.87
CA LEU A 200 -16.52 -5.56 13.64
C LEU A 200 -15.62 -5.48 12.41
N ALA A 201 -15.95 -4.66 11.38
CA ALA A 201 -15.10 -4.49 10.22
C ALA A 201 -13.75 -3.84 10.60
N GLY A 202 -13.78 -2.94 11.59
CA GLY A 202 -12.58 -2.30 12.12
C GLY A 202 -11.57 -3.26 12.73
N LEU A 203 -11.99 -4.42 13.25
CA LEU A 203 -11.08 -5.45 13.77
C LEU A 203 -10.18 -6.05 12.69
N PHE A 204 -10.66 -6.10 11.46
CA PHE A 204 -9.98 -6.75 10.34
C PHE A 204 -9.36 -5.75 9.35
N THR A 205 -9.41 -4.45 9.64
CA THR A 205 -8.72 -3.41 8.85
C THR A 205 -7.37 -3.09 9.50
N GLY A 206 -6.28 -3.24 8.74
CA GLY A 206 -4.93 -3.04 9.28
C GLY A 206 -4.44 -4.15 10.22
N ASP A 207 -5.14 -5.29 10.27
CA ASP A 207 -4.76 -6.45 11.09
C ASP A 207 -3.63 -7.29 10.50
N CYS A 208 -3.16 -6.97 9.31
CA CYS A 208 -2.13 -7.71 8.58
C CYS A 208 -2.44 -9.20 8.41
N GLY A 209 -3.72 -9.58 8.43
CA GLY A 209 -4.16 -10.97 8.36
C GLY A 209 -3.94 -11.79 9.64
N ALA A 210 -3.60 -11.16 10.76
CA ALA A 210 -3.40 -11.84 12.04
C ALA A 210 -4.72 -12.31 12.66
N LEU A 211 -5.83 -11.62 12.41
CA LEU A 211 -7.14 -11.94 12.99
C LEU A 211 -8.06 -12.72 12.05
N GLY A 212 -7.79 -12.68 10.73
CA GLY A 212 -8.60 -13.38 9.76
C GLY A 212 -8.22 -13.09 8.31
N ILE A 213 -8.63 -13.96 7.41
CA ILE A 213 -8.37 -13.85 5.97
C ILE A 213 -9.55 -13.15 5.31
N LYS A 214 -9.32 -12.00 4.70
CA LYS A 214 -10.35 -11.30 3.91
C LYS A 214 -10.66 -12.15 2.68
N ALA A 215 -11.89 -12.62 2.59
CA ALA A 215 -12.38 -13.38 1.44
C ALA A 215 -13.09 -12.46 0.45
N ARG A 216 -14.02 -11.62 0.94
CA ARG A 216 -14.70 -10.57 0.18
C ARG A 216 -14.70 -9.25 0.94
N ILE A 217 -14.65 -8.17 0.19
CA ILE A 217 -14.66 -6.81 0.69
C ILE A 217 -15.77 -6.03 0.01
N THR A 218 -16.72 -5.48 0.78
CA THR A 218 -17.74 -4.57 0.27
C THR A 218 -17.32 -3.14 0.54
N LEU A 219 -17.24 -2.34 -0.53
CA LEU A 219 -16.83 -0.95 -0.51
C LEU A 219 -18.01 -0.05 -0.93
N LYS A 220 -18.10 1.14 -0.36
CA LYS A 220 -19.06 2.15 -0.80
C LYS A 220 -18.68 2.75 -2.14
N LEU A 221 -19.67 3.10 -2.95
CA LEU A 221 -19.51 3.80 -4.22
C LEU A 221 -19.83 5.27 -4.07
N VAL A 222 -19.08 6.08 -4.81
CA VAL A 222 -19.33 7.52 -5.00
C VAL A 222 -19.23 7.86 -6.47
N ALA A 223 -19.83 8.97 -6.88
CA ALA A 223 -19.69 9.48 -8.24
C ALA A 223 -18.21 9.77 -8.55
N ARG A 224 -17.78 9.39 -9.74
CA ARG A 224 -16.48 9.77 -10.28
C ARG A 224 -16.60 11.11 -10.99
N HIS A 225 -15.94 12.12 -10.47
CA HIS A 225 -15.89 13.42 -11.12
C HIS A 225 -14.74 13.49 -12.13
N GLU A 226 -15.04 14.00 -13.33
CA GLU A 226 -14.04 14.24 -14.38
C GLU A 226 -13.37 15.61 -14.23
N ALA A 227 -14.09 16.58 -13.63
CA ALA A 227 -13.55 17.91 -13.40
C ALA A 227 -12.57 17.89 -12.22
N PHE A 228 -11.37 18.39 -12.45
CA PHE A 228 -10.35 18.56 -11.44
C PHE A 228 -9.44 19.74 -11.73
N ALA A 229 -8.77 20.23 -10.71
CA ALA A 229 -7.66 21.18 -10.80
C ALA A 229 -6.44 20.59 -10.08
N ALA A 230 -5.28 20.72 -10.72
CA ALA A 230 -4.01 20.24 -10.19
C ALA A 230 -3.11 21.45 -9.87
N LEU A 231 -2.46 21.43 -8.71
CA LEU A 231 -1.56 22.48 -8.23
C LEU A 231 -0.26 21.88 -7.71
N SER A 232 0.81 22.66 -7.80
CA SER A 232 2.11 22.32 -7.22
C SER A 232 2.74 23.54 -6.61
N PHE A 233 3.42 23.35 -5.48
CA PHE A 233 4.12 24.42 -4.76
C PHE A 233 5.50 23.93 -4.35
N SER A 234 6.48 24.84 -4.39
CA SER A 234 7.82 24.64 -3.83
C SER A 234 7.99 25.39 -2.52
N PHE A 235 8.78 24.80 -1.63
CA PHE A 235 9.08 25.36 -0.31
C PHE A 235 10.58 25.28 -0.05
N THR A 236 11.12 26.26 0.66
CA THR A 236 12.54 26.36 1.03
C THR A 236 12.83 25.76 2.42
N SER A 237 11.81 25.32 3.15
CA SER A 237 11.98 24.65 4.44
C SER A 237 10.87 23.64 4.68
N PHE A 238 11.20 22.63 5.47
CA PHE A 238 10.24 21.61 5.90
C PHE A 238 9.07 22.22 6.70
N ALA A 239 9.37 23.14 7.63
CA ALA A 239 8.34 23.79 8.45
C ALA A 239 7.32 24.57 7.59
N ALA A 240 7.77 25.28 6.55
CA ALA A 240 6.89 25.98 5.63
C ALA A 240 6.00 25.01 4.83
N MET A 241 6.59 23.91 4.36
CA MET A 241 5.86 22.84 3.67
C MET A 241 4.80 22.22 4.59
N HIS A 242 5.19 21.78 5.79
CA HIS A 242 4.30 21.17 6.78
C HIS A 242 3.15 22.11 7.15
N ALA A 243 3.44 23.40 7.42
CA ALA A 243 2.43 24.39 7.75
C ALA A 243 1.39 24.55 6.64
N ALA A 244 1.82 24.59 5.37
CA ALA A 244 0.92 24.64 4.21
C ALA A 244 0.04 23.39 4.11
N MET A 245 0.64 22.20 4.18
CA MET A 245 -0.09 20.93 4.09
C MET A 245 -1.09 20.76 5.22
N ALA A 246 -0.71 21.07 6.46
CA ALA A 246 -1.58 20.99 7.63
C ALA A 246 -2.76 21.98 7.53
N ALA A 247 -2.53 23.18 6.99
CA ALA A 247 -3.58 24.17 6.82
C ALA A 247 -4.59 23.76 5.73
N VAL A 248 -4.12 23.25 4.59
CA VAL A 248 -4.99 22.74 3.51
C VAL A 248 -5.81 21.54 3.98
N ALA A 249 -5.16 20.56 4.62
CA ALA A 249 -5.84 19.35 5.11
C ALA A 249 -6.92 19.66 6.17
N ARG A 250 -6.71 20.70 6.98
CA ARG A 250 -7.70 21.12 7.99
C ARG A 250 -8.97 21.69 7.38
N GLU A 251 -8.88 22.28 6.19
CA GLU A 251 -10.04 22.76 5.43
C GLU A 251 -10.76 21.60 4.71
N GLY A 252 -10.12 20.43 4.52
CA GLY A 252 -10.71 19.29 3.84
C GLY A 252 -11.08 19.55 2.38
N ILE A 253 -10.28 20.34 1.68
CA ILE A 253 -10.55 20.81 0.30
C ILE A 253 -9.68 20.12 -0.75
N ASP A 254 -8.66 19.40 -0.34
CA ASP A 254 -7.84 18.56 -1.20
C ASP A 254 -8.43 17.15 -1.31
N ASP A 255 -8.49 16.63 -2.52
CA ASP A 255 -8.90 15.26 -2.78
C ASP A 255 -7.68 14.31 -2.87
N GLU A 256 -6.52 14.86 -3.21
CA GLU A 256 -5.21 14.18 -3.09
C GLU A 256 -4.14 15.20 -2.70
N ASN A 257 -3.18 14.78 -1.86
CA ASN A 257 -1.99 15.55 -1.56
C ASN A 257 -0.78 14.63 -1.37
N PHE A 258 0.37 15.05 -1.82
CA PHE A 258 1.66 14.43 -1.49
C PHE A 258 2.80 15.43 -1.66
N GLY A 259 3.78 15.32 -0.78
CA GLY A 259 5.01 16.10 -0.80
C GLY A 259 6.22 15.22 -1.04
N LEU A 260 7.26 15.77 -1.65
CA LEU A 260 8.54 15.11 -1.94
C LEU A 260 9.68 16.01 -1.52
N ASP A 261 10.75 15.43 -1.00
CA ASP A 261 12.03 16.11 -0.85
C ASP A 261 12.80 16.16 -2.19
N ALA A 262 13.91 16.90 -2.22
CA ALA A 262 14.72 17.07 -3.41
C ALA A 262 15.23 15.74 -3.99
N THR A 263 15.55 14.76 -3.15
CA THR A 263 16.08 13.45 -3.57
C THR A 263 15.04 12.64 -4.33
N LEU A 264 13.84 12.46 -3.74
CA LEU A 264 12.76 11.72 -4.40
C LEU A 264 12.25 12.43 -5.64
N GLN A 265 12.21 13.76 -5.63
CA GLN A 265 11.81 14.57 -6.76
C GLN A 265 12.74 14.38 -7.96
N GLN A 266 14.06 14.40 -7.76
CA GLN A 266 15.05 14.14 -8.80
C GLN A 266 14.96 12.71 -9.33
N GLY A 267 14.72 11.72 -8.46
CA GLY A 267 14.49 10.33 -8.86
C GLY A 267 13.27 10.14 -9.75
N GLN A 268 12.17 10.85 -9.49
CA GLN A 268 10.96 10.82 -10.32
C GLN A 268 11.18 11.47 -11.69
N ILE A 269 11.91 12.58 -11.74
CA ILE A 269 12.23 13.27 -13.00
C ILE A 269 13.12 12.36 -13.88
N GLY A 270 14.15 11.74 -13.32
CA GLY A 270 15.06 10.85 -14.06
C GLY A 270 14.36 9.64 -14.69
N ARG A 271 13.34 9.07 -14.03
CA ARG A 271 12.54 7.97 -14.58
C ARG A 271 11.67 8.36 -15.77
N ASN A 272 11.22 9.61 -15.83
CA ASN A 272 10.35 10.13 -16.89
C ASN A 272 11.11 10.64 -18.12
N GLU A 273 12.44 10.59 -18.14
CA GLU A 273 13.25 11.11 -19.24
C GLU A 273 13.31 10.20 -20.49
N SER A 274 12.91 8.92 -20.40
CA SER A 274 12.87 8.06 -21.58
C SER A 274 11.82 8.51 -22.60
N ILE A 275 12.13 8.37 -23.90
CA ILE A 275 11.23 8.77 -25.01
C ILE A 275 9.89 8.00 -24.93
N GLY A 276 9.92 6.72 -24.57
CA GLY A 276 8.73 5.89 -24.42
C GLY A 276 7.85 6.39 -23.26
N ALA A 277 8.42 6.63 -22.08
CA ALA A 277 7.69 7.17 -20.94
C ALA A 277 7.05 8.53 -21.24
N LYS A 278 7.74 9.41 -21.95
CA LYS A 278 7.19 10.72 -22.38
C LYS A 278 6.02 10.57 -23.36
N ALA A 279 6.07 9.61 -24.27
CA ALA A 279 4.98 9.33 -25.21
C ALA A 279 3.75 8.76 -24.48
N ASP A 280 3.93 7.84 -23.54
CA ASP A 280 2.86 7.24 -22.76
C ASP A 280 2.19 8.28 -21.83
N ILE A 281 2.98 9.13 -21.19
CA ILE A 281 2.52 10.27 -20.39
C ILE A 281 1.68 11.22 -21.28
N ALA A 282 2.19 11.61 -22.43
CA ALA A 282 1.48 12.50 -23.34
C ALA A 282 0.15 11.92 -23.80
N LEU A 283 0.13 10.64 -24.18
CA LEU A 283 -1.08 9.93 -24.59
C LEU A 283 -2.10 9.82 -23.43
N SER A 284 -1.62 9.55 -22.22
CA SER A 284 -2.44 9.43 -21.02
C SER A 284 -3.05 10.79 -20.63
N VAL A 285 -2.28 11.87 -20.65
CA VAL A 285 -2.76 13.23 -20.37
C VAL A 285 -3.82 13.65 -21.42
N MET A 286 -3.61 13.31 -22.70
CA MET A 286 -4.62 13.56 -23.74
C MET A 286 -5.90 12.77 -23.52
N LYS A 287 -5.81 11.50 -23.10
CA LYS A 287 -6.98 10.65 -22.85
C LYS A 287 -7.75 11.04 -21.59
N SER A 288 -7.08 11.60 -20.59
CA SER A 288 -7.69 12.03 -19.32
C SER A 288 -8.29 13.43 -19.38
N ALA A 289 -7.90 14.23 -20.35
CA ALA A 289 -8.47 15.57 -20.54
C ALA A 289 -9.89 15.47 -21.12
N GLY A 290 -10.85 16.14 -20.49
CA GLY A 290 -12.26 16.16 -20.93
C GLY A 290 -12.48 16.77 -22.32
N SER A 291 -11.41 17.30 -22.97
CA SER A 291 -11.41 17.79 -24.36
C SER A 291 -10.01 17.73 -24.96
N VAL A 292 -9.94 17.58 -26.29
CA VAL A 292 -8.67 17.59 -27.03
C VAL A 292 -7.92 18.92 -26.84
N ALA A 293 -8.65 20.03 -26.76
CA ALA A 293 -8.06 21.36 -26.49
C ALA A 293 -7.47 21.45 -25.08
N GLY A 294 -8.12 20.84 -24.08
CA GLY A 294 -7.62 20.73 -22.69
C GLY A 294 -6.35 19.88 -22.62
N GLY A 295 -6.32 18.74 -23.32
CA GLY A 295 -5.14 17.87 -23.39
C GLY A 295 -3.94 18.56 -24.04
N LEU A 296 -4.15 19.22 -25.18
CA LEU A 296 -3.11 19.99 -25.86
C LEU A 296 -2.59 21.15 -25.01
N LYS A 297 -3.47 21.86 -24.29
CA LYS A 297 -3.08 22.94 -23.37
C LYS A 297 -2.25 22.42 -22.21
N SER A 298 -2.59 21.26 -21.65
CA SER A 298 -1.82 20.60 -20.58
C SER A 298 -0.44 20.18 -21.08
N LEU A 299 -0.36 19.54 -22.24
CA LEU A 299 0.91 19.15 -22.87
C LEU A 299 1.79 20.35 -23.20
N ALA A 300 1.22 21.44 -23.74
CA ALA A 300 1.95 22.66 -24.02
C ALA A 300 2.51 23.31 -22.75
N LYS A 301 1.72 23.35 -21.65
CA LYS A 301 2.20 23.81 -20.35
C LYS A 301 3.35 22.94 -19.82
N MET A 302 3.24 21.61 -19.93
CA MET A 302 4.30 20.69 -19.51
C MET A 302 5.59 20.90 -20.32
N ALA A 303 5.49 21.09 -21.64
CA ALA A 303 6.64 21.32 -22.51
C ALA A 303 7.35 22.66 -22.25
N VAL A 304 6.58 23.71 -21.92
CA VAL A 304 7.14 25.07 -21.67
C VAL A 304 7.67 25.22 -20.26
N ALA A 305 7.05 24.54 -19.27
CA ALA A 305 7.37 24.73 -17.86
C ALA A 305 8.77 24.22 -17.49
N GLY A 306 9.26 23.20 -18.17
CA GLY A 306 10.55 22.56 -17.89
C GLY A 306 10.69 22.05 -16.46
N ASP A 307 11.61 21.14 -16.23
CA ASP A 307 11.86 20.55 -14.88
C ASP A 307 12.68 21.48 -13.96
N ARG A 308 13.01 22.70 -14.42
CA ARG A 308 13.96 23.57 -13.73
C ARG A 308 13.46 24.03 -12.36
N ALA A 309 12.18 24.39 -12.25
CA ALA A 309 11.60 24.84 -10.98
C ALA A 309 11.49 23.69 -9.98
N LEU A 310 11.15 22.50 -10.47
CA LEU A 310 11.10 21.27 -9.67
C LEU A 310 12.52 20.86 -9.20
N LYS A 311 13.52 20.92 -10.07
CA LYS A 311 14.92 20.58 -9.73
C LYS A 311 15.54 21.53 -8.71
N ALA A 312 15.03 22.75 -8.58
CA ALA A 312 15.54 23.76 -7.66
C ALA A 312 14.81 23.82 -6.31
N ALA A 313 13.74 23.03 -6.13
CA ALA A 313 12.96 23.01 -4.90
C ALA A 313 13.55 22.06 -3.86
N ASP A 314 13.73 22.51 -2.61
CA ASP A 314 14.11 21.64 -1.49
C ASP A 314 12.96 20.68 -1.14
N TYR A 315 11.72 21.20 -1.17
CA TYR A 315 10.49 20.44 -1.01
C TYR A 315 9.47 20.88 -2.06
N ALA A 316 8.71 19.93 -2.60
CA ALA A 316 7.55 20.22 -3.44
C ALA A 316 6.32 19.49 -2.93
N VAL A 317 5.16 20.14 -3.00
CA VAL A 317 3.86 19.54 -2.67
C VAL A 317 2.94 19.65 -3.86
N HIS A 318 2.20 18.59 -4.10
CA HIS A 318 1.27 18.44 -5.20
C HIS A 318 -0.13 18.19 -4.63
N TYR A 319 -1.13 18.88 -5.20
CA TYR A 319 -2.53 18.75 -4.82
C TYR A 319 -3.39 18.45 -6.05
N ILE A 320 -4.45 17.69 -5.83
CA ILE A 320 -5.57 17.53 -6.74
C ILE A 320 -6.84 17.92 -6.01
N ALA A 321 -7.65 18.78 -6.63
CA ALA A 321 -8.97 19.17 -6.16
C ALA A 321 -10.01 18.73 -7.20
N GLU A 322 -10.91 17.82 -6.83
CA GLU A 322 -12.03 17.37 -7.67
C GLU A 322 -13.27 18.23 -7.45
N GLY A 323 -14.11 18.33 -8.46
CA GLY A 323 -15.39 19.02 -8.37
C GLY A 323 -16.46 18.34 -9.20
N VAL A 324 -17.73 18.56 -8.83
CA VAL A 324 -18.87 18.10 -9.64
C VAL A 324 -18.88 18.75 -11.03
N ASP A 325 -18.29 19.93 -11.12
CA ASP A 325 -18.00 20.67 -12.36
C ASP A 325 -16.67 21.41 -12.24
N GLN A 326 -16.21 22.02 -13.34
CA GLN A 326 -14.94 22.74 -13.35
C GLN A 326 -14.92 23.95 -12.41
N ALA A 327 -16.07 24.63 -12.26
CA ALA A 327 -16.17 25.81 -11.38
C ALA A 327 -15.95 25.43 -9.91
N SER A 328 -16.48 24.29 -9.46
CA SER A 328 -16.28 23.78 -8.09
C SER A 328 -14.84 23.29 -7.87
N ALA A 329 -14.22 22.62 -8.86
CA ALA A 329 -12.81 22.25 -8.78
C ALA A 329 -11.89 23.48 -8.72
N ASP A 330 -12.15 24.49 -9.55
CA ASP A 330 -11.38 25.74 -9.58
C ASP A 330 -11.56 26.55 -8.28
N ALA A 331 -12.74 26.52 -7.66
CA ALA A 331 -12.98 27.17 -6.35
C ALA A 331 -12.16 26.52 -5.24
N LYS A 332 -12.13 25.18 -5.15
CA LYS A 332 -11.24 24.45 -4.23
C LYS A 332 -9.77 24.79 -4.49
N ALA A 333 -9.36 24.77 -5.75
CA ALA A 333 -7.99 25.10 -6.15
C ALA A 333 -7.60 26.54 -5.77
N ALA A 334 -8.51 27.51 -5.90
CA ALA A 334 -8.29 28.88 -5.47
C ALA A 334 -8.10 28.98 -3.94
N ALA A 335 -8.87 28.21 -3.16
CA ALA A 335 -8.72 28.14 -1.72
C ALA A 335 -7.38 27.50 -1.30
N ILE A 336 -6.98 26.35 -1.91
CA ILE A 336 -5.67 25.72 -1.70
C ILE A 336 -4.55 26.72 -2.03
N ARG A 337 -4.65 27.42 -3.17
CA ARG A 337 -3.66 28.43 -3.59
C ARG A 337 -3.53 29.56 -2.58
N ALA A 338 -4.66 30.11 -2.09
CA ALA A 338 -4.67 31.19 -1.11
C ALA A 338 -4.00 30.80 0.21
N ILE A 339 -4.01 29.52 0.57
CA ILE A 339 -3.30 28.98 1.74
C ILE A 339 -1.82 28.80 1.41
N ALA A 340 -1.50 28.04 0.37
CA ALA A 340 -0.15 27.57 0.09
C ALA A 340 0.83 28.69 -0.30
N VAL A 341 0.37 29.73 -1.00
CA VAL A 341 1.25 30.88 -1.38
C VAL A 341 1.71 31.72 -0.19
N ARG A 342 1.10 31.55 0.99
CA ARG A 342 1.59 32.19 2.22
C ARG A 342 2.86 31.54 2.77
N HIS A 343 3.17 30.34 2.33
CA HIS A 343 4.27 29.52 2.83
C HIS A 343 5.30 29.16 1.74
N GLY A 344 4.89 29.15 0.48
CA GLY A 344 5.71 28.72 -0.64
C GLY A 344 5.36 29.41 -1.95
N THR A 345 5.95 28.93 -3.03
CA THR A 345 5.77 29.49 -4.38
C THR A 345 5.08 28.47 -5.28
N GLU A 346 4.04 28.89 -6.01
CA GLU A 346 3.38 28.02 -7.00
C GLU A 346 4.33 27.73 -8.16
N ILE A 347 4.43 26.45 -8.51
CA ILE A 347 5.26 25.92 -9.60
C ILE A 347 4.39 25.16 -10.61
N PRO A 348 4.94 24.79 -11.79
CA PRO A 348 4.18 24.03 -12.78
C PRO A 348 3.61 22.72 -12.21
N ASN A 349 2.35 22.44 -12.52
CA ASN A 349 1.57 21.32 -12.01
C ASN A 349 1.70 20.04 -12.85
N THR A 350 2.85 19.79 -13.45
CA THR A 350 3.11 18.62 -14.30
C THR A 350 2.93 17.31 -13.54
N VAL A 351 3.52 17.20 -12.35
CA VAL A 351 3.50 15.96 -11.56
C VAL A 351 2.07 15.53 -11.19
N PRO A 352 1.23 16.35 -10.54
CA PRO A 352 -0.13 15.91 -10.19
C PRO A 352 -1.02 15.68 -11.44
N THR A 353 -0.76 16.37 -12.55
CA THR A 353 -1.47 16.11 -13.82
C THR A 353 -1.15 14.72 -14.36
N VAL A 354 0.11 14.28 -14.30
CA VAL A 354 0.54 12.94 -14.70
C VAL A 354 -0.07 11.89 -13.76
N VAL A 355 0.04 12.08 -12.45
CA VAL A 355 -0.53 11.17 -11.45
C VAL A 355 -2.03 11.00 -11.66
N ARG A 356 -2.77 12.09 -11.91
CA ARG A 356 -4.20 12.02 -12.18
C ARG A 356 -4.54 11.25 -13.47
N SER A 357 -3.70 11.37 -14.49
CA SER A 357 -3.89 10.70 -15.78
C SER A 357 -3.56 9.20 -15.72
N MET A 358 -2.57 8.83 -14.90
CA MET A 358 -2.09 7.45 -14.69
C MET A 358 -2.01 7.15 -13.20
N PRO A 359 -3.16 6.91 -12.53
CA PRO A 359 -3.18 6.71 -11.08
C PRO A 359 -2.43 5.46 -10.63
N PHE A 360 -2.32 4.47 -11.50
CA PHE A 360 -1.58 3.23 -11.24
C PHE A 360 -0.47 3.08 -12.27
N ALA A 361 0.76 3.23 -11.80
CA ALA A 361 1.95 3.08 -12.63
C ALA A 361 2.50 1.65 -12.56
N PRO A 362 3.22 1.19 -13.59
CA PRO A 362 4.04 -0.01 -13.50
C PRO A 362 4.98 0.05 -12.30
N LEU A 363 5.26 -1.13 -11.70
CA LEU A 363 6.09 -1.23 -10.50
C LEU A 363 7.60 -1.01 -10.80
N THR A 364 7.92 0.12 -11.40
CA THR A 364 9.31 0.54 -11.62
C THR A 364 9.94 1.13 -10.37
N ASN A 365 9.13 1.60 -9.42
CA ASN A 365 9.56 2.27 -8.19
C ASN A 365 9.91 1.31 -7.04
N ILE A 366 9.80 -0.01 -7.23
CA ILE A 366 10.30 -1.02 -6.28
C ILE A 366 11.83 -1.18 -6.34
N LEU A 367 12.47 -0.48 -7.27
CA LEU A 367 13.92 -0.31 -7.39
C LEU A 367 14.23 1.19 -7.47
N GLY A 368 15.44 1.57 -7.12
CA GLY A 368 15.94 2.91 -7.29
C GLY A 368 16.14 3.30 -8.78
N PRO A 369 16.35 4.59 -9.09
CA PRO A 369 16.46 5.07 -10.47
C PRO A 369 17.64 4.47 -11.25
N LYS A 370 18.68 3.97 -10.55
CA LYS A 370 19.84 3.29 -11.13
C LYS A 370 19.87 1.79 -10.83
N GLY A 371 18.73 1.19 -10.49
CA GLY A 371 18.61 -0.23 -10.17
C GLY A 371 18.99 -0.60 -8.73
N GLU A 372 19.16 0.37 -7.85
CA GLU A 372 19.40 0.13 -6.43
C GLU A 372 18.19 -0.59 -5.79
N ARG A 373 18.44 -1.32 -4.72
CA ARG A 373 17.37 -1.81 -3.82
C ARG A 373 16.72 -0.60 -3.14
N TRP A 374 15.48 -0.80 -2.73
CA TRP A 374 14.63 0.24 -2.17
C TRP A 374 13.81 -0.30 -1.00
N VAL A 375 13.70 0.48 0.07
CA VAL A 375 12.75 0.22 1.15
C VAL A 375 12.28 1.52 1.78
N PRO A 376 10.99 1.84 1.73
CA PRO A 376 10.42 2.96 2.48
C PRO A 376 10.02 2.50 3.88
N MET A 377 9.91 3.47 4.78
CA MET A 377 9.32 3.34 6.09
C MET A 377 8.37 4.50 6.30
N HIS A 378 7.38 4.38 7.17
CA HIS A 378 6.49 5.50 7.42
C HIS A 378 6.08 5.58 8.88
N GLY A 379 5.96 6.80 9.37
CA GLY A 379 5.31 7.13 10.62
C GLY A 379 4.18 8.12 10.36
N LEU A 380 3.06 7.91 11.04
CA LEU A 380 1.96 8.87 11.13
C LEU A 380 2.11 9.64 12.43
N PHE A 381 2.24 10.95 12.32
CA PHE A 381 2.45 11.83 13.46
C PHE A 381 1.27 12.78 13.64
N ALA A 382 0.96 13.11 14.88
CA ALA A 382 0.17 14.32 15.16
C ALA A 382 0.97 15.56 14.71
N HIS A 383 0.31 16.58 14.19
CA HIS A 383 0.97 17.73 13.58
C HIS A 383 2.02 18.42 14.47
N ASN A 384 1.82 18.43 15.80
CA ASN A 384 2.77 19.02 16.75
C ASN A 384 4.04 18.18 16.97
N ALA A 385 4.06 16.91 16.56
CA ALA A 385 5.22 16.03 16.66
C ALA A 385 6.06 15.99 15.37
N VAL A 386 5.55 16.54 14.27
CA VAL A 386 6.16 16.42 12.93
C VAL A 386 7.50 17.16 12.85
N GLU A 387 7.55 18.42 13.27
CA GLU A 387 8.79 19.21 13.22
C GLU A 387 9.86 18.68 14.19
N PRO A 388 9.54 18.35 15.47
CA PRO A 388 10.50 17.69 16.34
C PRO A 388 11.06 16.37 15.77
N PHE A 389 10.22 15.57 15.10
CA PHE A 389 10.69 14.36 14.42
C PHE A 389 11.59 14.68 13.23
N HIS A 390 11.26 15.70 12.43
CA HIS A 390 12.08 16.13 11.30
C HIS A 390 13.49 16.56 11.75
N GLU A 391 13.60 17.31 12.83
CA GLU A 391 14.89 17.69 13.42
C GLU A 391 15.67 16.46 13.88
N ALA A 392 15.01 15.53 14.58
CA ALA A 392 15.64 14.32 15.07
C ALA A 392 16.13 13.38 13.96
N ILE A 393 15.33 13.17 12.91
CA ILE A 393 15.73 12.32 11.78
C ILE A 393 16.82 12.97 10.93
N THR A 394 16.82 14.30 10.81
CA THR A 394 17.91 15.03 10.13
C THR A 394 19.24 14.85 10.88
N ALA A 395 19.23 15.01 12.20
CA ALA A 395 20.41 14.74 13.04
C ALA A 395 20.85 13.26 12.96
N PHE A 396 19.90 12.34 12.83
CA PHE A 396 20.20 10.92 12.64
C PHE A 396 20.92 10.68 11.31
N TRP A 397 20.47 11.29 10.18
CA TRP A 397 21.15 11.18 8.90
C TRP A 397 22.55 11.76 8.95
N ASP A 398 22.73 12.91 9.59
CA ASP A 398 24.05 13.54 9.75
C ASP A 398 25.03 12.64 10.52
N LYS A 399 24.55 12.01 11.60
CA LYS A 399 25.34 11.05 12.38
C LYS A 399 25.81 9.84 11.56
N HIS A 400 24.98 9.36 10.64
CA HIS A 400 25.25 8.13 9.89
C HIS A 400 25.80 8.40 8.47
N ARG A 401 26.02 9.65 8.09
CA ARG A 401 26.44 10.08 6.75
C ARG A 401 27.64 9.30 6.22
N ASP A 402 28.71 9.19 7.01
CA ASP A 402 29.95 8.55 6.57
C ASP A 402 29.76 7.03 6.37
N SER A 403 29.06 6.37 7.29
CA SER A 403 28.76 4.93 7.16
C SER A 403 27.86 4.63 5.97
N MET A 404 26.89 5.47 5.69
CA MET A 404 26.03 5.36 4.52
C MET A 404 26.82 5.59 3.22
N ALA A 405 27.72 6.59 3.19
CA ALA A 405 28.51 6.90 2.02
C ALA A 405 29.47 5.75 1.64
N VAL A 406 30.05 5.03 2.60
CA VAL A 406 30.92 3.85 2.36
C VAL A 406 30.22 2.79 1.51
N TYR A 407 28.93 2.58 1.72
CA TYR A 407 28.15 1.57 1.02
C TYR A 407 27.23 2.11 -0.09
N GLY A 408 27.34 3.41 -0.42
CA GLY A 408 26.49 4.04 -1.43
C GLY A 408 25.01 4.10 -1.03
N VAL A 409 24.71 4.06 0.27
CA VAL A 409 23.34 4.19 0.80
C VAL A 409 22.94 5.66 0.78
N TYR A 410 21.75 5.97 0.28
CA TYR A 410 21.18 7.32 0.33
C TYR A 410 19.69 7.27 0.67
N THR A 411 19.14 8.41 1.04
CA THR A 411 17.75 8.53 1.50
C THR A 411 17.02 9.64 0.76
N GLY A 412 15.70 9.52 0.73
CA GLY A 412 14.77 10.56 0.37
C GLY A 412 13.50 10.43 1.21
N ALA A 413 12.58 11.37 1.13
CA ALA A 413 11.35 11.32 1.91
C ALA A 413 10.12 11.79 1.13
N MET A 414 9.01 11.06 1.32
CA MET A 414 7.66 11.45 0.89
C MET A 414 6.85 11.92 2.11
N PHE A 415 5.91 12.82 1.87
CA PHE A 415 5.05 13.42 2.88
C PHE A 415 3.60 13.40 2.42
N MET A 416 2.66 13.25 3.38
CA MET A 416 1.23 13.29 3.08
C MET A 416 0.45 13.73 4.32
N ALA A 417 -0.52 14.61 4.15
CA ALA A 417 -1.50 14.87 5.20
C ALA A 417 -2.64 13.85 5.10
N VAL A 418 -3.03 13.27 6.24
CA VAL A 418 -4.10 12.27 6.34
C VAL A 418 -5.23 12.84 7.18
N GLY A 419 -6.27 13.32 6.51
CA GLY A 419 -7.27 14.15 7.14
C GLY A 419 -6.64 15.38 7.82
N GLY A 420 -7.36 16.04 8.70
CA GLY A 420 -6.89 17.23 9.41
C GLY A 420 -6.02 16.94 10.65
N SER A 421 -5.76 15.68 11.00
CA SER A 421 -5.19 15.31 12.31
C SER A 421 -3.86 14.54 12.24
N ALA A 422 -3.50 13.98 11.10
CA ALA A 422 -2.31 13.16 10.97
C ALA A 422 -1.46 13.56 9.76
N PHE A 423 -0.15 13.33 9.88
CA PHE A 423 0.83 13.60 8.84
C PHE A 423 1.75 12.38 8.67
N VAL A 424 1.82 11.86 7.46
CA VAL A 424 2.77 10.81 7.09
C VAL A 424 4.12 11.42 6.79
N TYR A 425 5.14 10.90 7.41
CA TYR A 425 6.54 11.09 7.08
C TYR A 425 7.10 9.75 6.63
N GLU A 426 7.47 9.62 5.34
CA GLU A 426 7.93 8.36 4.75
C GLU A 426 9.37 8.48 4.27
N PRO A 427 10.39 8.28 5.14
CA PRO A 427 11.77 8.17 4.70
C PRO A 427 11.98 6.86 3.95
N THR A 428 12.87 6.90 2.97
CA THR A 428 13.15 5.78 2.07
C THR A 428 14.65 5.57 1.97
N PHE A 429 15.11 4.31 2.06
CA PHE A 429 16.48 3.93 1.76
C PHE A 429 16.63 3.43 0.34
N TYR A 430 17.73 3.79 -0.28
CA TYR A 430 18.27 3.23 -1.51
C TYR A 430 19.69 2.73 -1.28
N TRP A 431 20.03 1.53 -1.82
CA TRP A 431 21.39 0.99 -1.74
C TRP A 431 21.70 0.07 -2.91
N PRO A 432 22.94 0.08 -3.45
CA PRO A 432 23.34 -0.83 -4.49
C PRO A 432 23.40 -2.27 -3.96
N HIS A 433 22.55 -3.14 -4.50
CA HIS A 433 22.53 -4.58 -4.21
C HIS A 433 21.86 -5.33 -5.35
N ALA A 434 22.22 -6.60 -5.51
CA ALA A 434 21.59 -7.50 -6.48
C ALA A 434 20.07 -7.58 -6.29
N ARG A 435 19.35 -7.70 -7.39
CA ARG A 435 17.91 -7.92 -7.40
C ARG A 435 17.58 -9.29 -6.79
N ASP A 436 16.39 -9.42 -6.21
CA ASP A 436 15.83 -10.69 -5.78
C ASP A 436 14.71 -11.11 -6.73
N ILE A 437 14.26 -12.37 -6.62
CA ILE A 437 13.20 -12.95 -7.45
C ILE A 437 11.92 -12.10 -7.48
N VAL A 438 11.63 -11.36 -6.39
CA VAL A 438 10.48 -10.44 -6.32
C VAL A 438 10.66 -9.30 -7.33
N HIS A 439 11.84 -8.69 -7.41
CA HIS A 439 12.12 -7.60 -8.35
C HIS A 439 12.07 -8.07 -9.80
N GLU A 440 12.65 -9.24 -10.07
CA GLU A 440 12.68 -9.84 -11.41
C GLU A 440 11.28 -10.22 -11.93
N ARG A 441 10.35 -10.61 -11.03
CA ARG A 441 8.99 -11.02 -11.41
C ARG A 441 7.97 -9.87 -11.41
N MET A 442 8.19 -8.83 -10.62
CA MET A 442 7.21 -7.74 -10.45
C MET A 442 7.51 -6.51 -11.28
N ALA A 443 8.78 -6.17 -11.49
CA ALA A 443 9.13 -5.03 -12.33
C ALA A 443 9.01 -5.38 -13.82
N PRO A 444 8.58 -4.43 -14.68
CA PRO A 444 8.54 -4.63 -16.12
C PRO A 444 9.91 -4.99 -16.71
N ALA A 445 9.94 -5.96 -17.62
CA ALA A 445 11.19 -6.48 -18.19
C ALA A 445 12.00 -5.43 -18.97
N ASP A 446 11.32 -4.53 -19.68
CA ASP A 446 11.93 -3.40 -20.39
C ASP A 446 12.58 -2.40 -19.42
N HIS A 447 11.94 -2.14 -18.27
CA HIS A 447 12.52 -1.33 -17.21
C HIS A 447 13.76 -2.01 -16.62
N LEU A 448 13.68 -3.30 -16.28
CA LEU A 448 14.83 -4.07 -15.77
C LEU A 448 16.01 -4.07 -16.74
N GLY A 449 15.75 -4.07 -18.05
CA GLY A 449 16.78 -3.95 -19.10
C GLY A 449 17.37 -2.56 -19.27
N SER A 450 16.72 -1.52 -18.74
CA SER A 450 17.14 -0.11 -18.88
C SER A 450 17.91 0.45 -17.69
N ILE A 451 17.94 -0.22 -16.57
CA ILE A 451 18.61 0.20 -15.33
C ILE A 451 19.81 -0.70 -15.00
N ASP A 452 20.73 -0.18 -14.21
CA ASP A 452 21.94 -0.90 -13.81
C ASP A 452 21.63 -2.19 -13.03
N THR A 453 22.55 -3.14 -13.10
CA THR A 453 22.58 -4.30 -12.22
C THR A 453 23.72 -4.16 -11.23
N HIS A 454 23.45 -4.41 -9.95
CA HIS A 454 24.44 -4.34 -8.89
C HIS A 454 24.87 -5.74 -8.45
N PRO A 455 26.13 -5.93 -8.01
CA PRO A 455 26.55 -7.16 -7.36
C PRO A 455 25.86 -7.33 -6.00
N ALA A 456 25.91 -8.53 -5.44
CA ALA A 456 25.46 -8.77 -4.07
C ALA A 456 26.31 -7.93 -3.09
N ALA A 457 25.66 -7.18 -2.20
CA ALA A 457 26.28 -6.34 -1.19
C ALA A 457 25.60 -6.58 0.18
N PRO A 458 25.86 -7.73 0.82
CA PRO A 458 25.20 -8.09 2.07
C PRO A 458 25.50 -7.12 3.22
N GLU A 459 26.68 -6.49 3.25
CA GLU A 459 27.06 -5.51 4.25
C GLU A 459 26.23 -4.22 4.12
N ALA A 460 25.98 -3.76 2.91
CA ALA A 460 25.10 -2.61 2.65
C ALA A 460 23.68 -2.92 3.12
N THR A 461 23.18 -4.12 2.84
CA THR A 461 21.85 -4.56 3.28
C THR A 461 21.77 -4.68 4.81
N ALA A 462 22.82 -5.17 5.47
CA ALA A 462 22.89 -5.25 6.92
C ALA A 462 22.87 -3.85 7.56
N LEU A 463 23.62 -2.89 7.00
CA LEU A 463 23.57 -1.49 7.43
C LEU A 463 22.17 -0.91 7.27
N VAL A 464 21.54 -1.07 6.12
CA VAL A 464 20.17 -0.57 5.88
C VAL A 464 19.18 -1.21 6.85
N ALA A 465 19.28 -2.52 7.12
CA ALA A 465 18.41 -3.20 8.08
C ALA A 465 18.57 -2.62 9.50
N GLN A 466 19.81 -2.33 9.92
CA GLN A 466 20.08 -1.69 11.22
C GLN A 466 19.52 -0.27 11.26
N LEU A 467 19.84 0.57 10.26
CA LEU A 467 19.35 1.95 10.22
C LEU A 467 17.82 2.01 10.13
N LYS A 468 17.18 1.08 9.40
CA LYS A 468 15.73 0.94 9.36
C LYS A 468 15.15 0.69 10.75
N HIS A 469 15.77 -0.20 11.53
CA HIS A 469 15.35 -0.47 12.91
C HIS A 469 15.48 0.77 13.79
N ASP A 470 16.64 1.43 13.75
CA ASP A 470 16.91 2.63 14.54
C ASP A 470 15.95 3.78 14.20
N VAL A 471 15.58 3.94 12.92
CA VAL A 471 14.57 4.94 12.49
C VAL A 471 13.17 4.58 13.00
N ILE A 472 12.80 3.30 13.05
CA ILE A 472 11.52 2.85 13.63
C ILE A 472 11.48 3.19 15.13
N ASP A 473 12.58 2.96 15.86
CA ASP A 473 12.68 3.34 17.28
C ASP A 473 12.60 4.86 17.46
N LEU A 474 13.23 5.63 16.56
CA LEU A 474 13.13 7.08 16.54
C LEU A 474 11.70 7.57 16.30
N MET A 475 10.99 6.96 15.35
CA MET A 475 9.57 7.21 15.10
C MET A 475 8.72 6.93 16.34
N ALA A 476 8.92 5.79 16.99
CA ALA A 476 8.22 5.41 18.22
C ALA A 476 8.48 6.40 19.36
N ALA A 477 9.72 6.87 19.52
CA ALA A 477 10.11 7.87 20.53
C ALA A 477 9.39 9.23 20.32
N HIS A 478 8.98 9.53 19.09
CA HIS A 478 8.21 10.73 18.76
C HIS A 478 6.69 10.50 18.62
N GLY A 479 6.20 9.33 19.10
CA GLY A 479 4.78 9.03 19.18
C GLY A 479 4.12 8.66 17.85
N ALA A 480 4.89 8.14 16.89
CA ALA A 480 4.35 7.69 15.62
C ALA A 480 3.34 6.55 15.78
N ALA A 481 2.26 6.59 15.01
CA ALA A 481 1.47 5.44 14.63
C ALA A 481 1.96 4.91 13.26
N HIS A 482 1.54 3.71 12.88
CA HIS A 482 1.94 3.12 11.61
C HIS A 482 0.75 2.51 10.88
N LEU A 483 0.75 2.61 9.57
CA LEU A 483 -0.01 1.76 8.64
C LEU A 483 0.86 0.55 8.28
N GLN A 484 0.32 -0.42 7.54
CA GLN A 484 1.10 -1.55 7.03
C GLN A 484 2.04 -2.16 8.10
N ILE A 485 1.52 -2.37 9.30
CA ILE A 485 2.34 -2.73 10.48
C ILE A 485 3.18 -4.00 10.22
N GLY A 486 2.55 -5.04 9.69
CA GLY A 486 3.21 -6.31 9.39
C GLY A 486 3.91 -6.93 10.60
N LYS A 487 5.17 -7.30 10.39
CA LYS A 487 6.12 -7.73 11.44
C LYS A 487 7.27 -6.72 11.60
N THR A 488 7.18 -5.59 10.91
CA THR A 488 8.22 -4.55 10.90
C THR A 488 8.03 -3.53 12.02
N TYR A 489 6.79 -3.06 12.22
CA TYR A 489 6.52 -2.02 13.21
C TYR A 489 6.02 -2.61 14.53
N PRO A 490 6.53 -2.13 15.68
CA PRO A 490 6.07 -2.57 17.00
C PRO A 490 4.63 -2.09 17.23
N TYR A 491 3.69 -3.03 17.40
CA TYR A 491 2.28 -2.69 17.64
C TYR A 491 1.86 -2.85 19.10
N LEU A 492 2.23 -3.96 19.73
CA LEU A 492 1.87 -4.24 21.14
C LEU A 492 2.71 -3.45 22.17
N PRO A 493 4.03 -3.22 21.96
CA PRO A 493 4.84 -2.47 22.90
C PRO A 493 4.27 -1.07 23.16
N GLY A 494 4.22 -0.66 24.42
CA GLY A 494 3.71 0.65 24.82
C GLY A 494 2.19 0.80 24.84
N ARG A 495 1.42 -0.20 24.42
CA ARG A 495 -0.05 -0.16 24.49
C ARG A 495 -0.56 -0.40 25.90
N ASN A 496 -1.74 0.16 26.18
CA ASN A 496 -2.48 -0.10 27.41
C ASN A 496 -2.73 -1.60 27.59
N ALA A 497 -2.46 -2.12 28.81
CA ALA A 497 -2.55 -3.55 29.12
C ALA A 497 -3.94 -4.15 28.84
N ALA A 498 -5.02 -3.39 29.10
CA ALA A 498 -6.39 -3.85 28.82
C ALA A 498 -6.63 -3.99 27.30
N SER A 499 -6.10 -3.09 26.48
CA SER A 499 -6.19 -3.19 25.02
C SER A 499 -5.41 -4.40 24.49
N VAL A 500 -4.24 -4.70 25.06
CA VAL A 500 -3.46 -5.90 24.71
C VAL A 500 -4.20 -7.18 25.09
N ALA A 501 -4.79 -7.21 26.29
CA ALA A 501 -5.56 -8.36 26.77
C ALA A 501 -6.77 -8.62 25.88
N LEU A 502 -7.52 -7.57 25.52
CA LEU A 502 -8.67 -7.68 24.61
C LEU A 502 -8.26 -8.22 23.24
N LEU A 503 -7.19 -7.68 22.65
CA LEU A 503 -6.72 -8.11 21.32
C LEU A 503 -6.27 -9.57 21.33
N ARG A 504 -5.58 -10.02 22.38
CA ARG A 504 -5.19 -11.42 22.55
C ARG A 504 -6.40 -12.35 22.74
N ALA A 505 -7.43 -11.91 23.45
CA ALA A 505 -8.66 -12.67 23.60
C ALA A 505 -9.38 -12.83 22.24
N ILE A 506 -9.46 -11.76 21.45
CA ILE A 506 -10.03 -11.81 20.10
C ILE A 506 -9.20 -12.76 19.21
N LYS A 507 -7.87 -12.67 19.25
CA LYS A 507 -7.00 -13.60 18.49
C LYS A 507 -7.24 -15.05 18.88
N ALA A 508 -7.31 -15.35 20.18
CA ALA A 508 -7.54 -16.71 20.67
C ALA A 508 -8.91 -17.28 20.27
N GLU A 509 -9.94 -16.44 20.19
CA GLU A 509 -11.27 -16.84 19.71
C GLU A 509 -11.30 -17.11 18.21
N LEU A 510 -10.70 -16.21 17.42
CA LEU A 510 -10.72 -16.30 15.96
C LEU A 510 -9.71 -17.29 15.38
N ASP A 511 -8.62 -17.54 16.09
CA ASP A 511 -7.51 -18.41 15.66
C ASP A 511 -6.92 -19.20 16.85
N PRO A 512 -7.65 -20.16 17.38
CA PRO A 512 -7.27 -20.90 18.60
C PRO A 512 -5.98 -21.73 18.45
N HIS A 513 -5.51 -21.93 17.22
CA HIS A 513 -4.29 -22.68 16.93
C HIS A 513 -3.09 -21.80 16.57
N ASP A 514 -3.23 -20.48 16.60
CA ASP A 514 -2.21 -19.50 16.24
C ASP A 514 -1.54 -19.80 14.88
N ILE A 515 -2.36 -20.10 13.88
CA ILE A 515 -1.90 -20.42 12.53
C ILE A 515 -1.89 -19.19 11.60
N LEU A 516 -2.77 -18.21 11.83
CA LEU A 516 -2.92 -17.07 10.92
C LEU A 516 -1.81 -16.03 11.15
N ASN A 517 -0.95 -15.91 10.16
CA ASN A 517 0.16 -14.94 10.07
C ASN A 517 0.92 -14.73 11.39
N PRO A 518 1.50 -15.78 11.98
CA PRO A 518 2.18 -15.69 13.26
C PRO A 518 3.23 -14.58 13.30
N GLY A 519 3.24 -13.79 14.36
CA GLY A 519 4.15 -12.67 14.58
C GLY A 519 3.68 -11.35 13.98
N ALA A 520 2.65 -11.31 13.12
CA ALA A 520 2.07 -10.06 12.68
C ALA A 520 1.40 -9.34 13.86
N LEU A 521 1.57 -8.01 13.95
CA LEU A 521 1.14 -7.18 15.09
C LEU A 521 1.82 -7.54 16.43
N GLY A 522 2.74 -8.51 16.47
CA GLY A 522 3.29 -9.07 17.72
C GLY A 522 2.37 -10.09 18.39
N LEU A 523 1.46 -10.65 17.62
CA LEU A 523 0.56 -11.74 18.00
C LEU A 523 1.06 -13.07 17.50
#